data_1540f7c28385bbd3128414bc4980f25f
#
_entry.id   1540f7c28385bbd3128414bc4980f25f
#
_cell.length_a   1.000
_cell.length_b   1.000
_cell.length_c   1.000
_cell.angle_alpha   90.00
_cell.angle_beta   90.00
_cell.angle_gamma   90.00
#
_symmetry.space_group_name_H-M   'P 1'
#
loop_
_entity.id
_entity.type
_entity.pdbx_description
1 polymer ?
#
loop_
_entity_poly.entity_id
_entity_poly.type
_entity_poly.pdbx_seq_one_letter_code
_entity_poly.pdbx_strand_id
1 'polypeptide(L)'
;MTTIRPPRLDRIPNRIVFGPVMIGTGVALASVAFVPGASAPVFVLVLGAAFIAGGIWATARTRHVAVHLSDDTLRYSGFLLSWTAPRAGITAVLDDAFVEWRDDHGAEHRRQIWLLTRAREDDGTKFAPLWRWRREALLEVRAWAAAREVRNVP
;
A
#
# COMPACT_ATOMS: atom_id res chain seq x y z
N MET A 1 5.70 8.12 18.31
CA MET A 1 5.83 7.46 16.99
C MET A 1 4.73 6.43 16.83
N THR A 2 3.79 6.63 15.91
CA THR A 2 2.65 5.72 15.66
C THR A 2 2.82 5.04 14.32
N THR A 3 2.51 3.73 14.26
CA THR A 3 2.58 2.96 13.01
C THR A 3 1.21 2.38 12.71
N ILE A 4 0.59 2.83 11.63
CA ILE A 4 -0.69 2.34 11.14
C ILE A 4 -0.41 1.21 10.16
N ARG A 5 -0.87 0.01 10.51
CA ARG A 5 -0.71 -1.19 9.67
C ARG A 5 -2.07 -1.76 9.29
N PRO A 6 -2.21 -2.33 8.09
CA PRO A 6 -3.45 -2.95 7.68
C PRO A 6 -3.81 -4.12 8.62
N PRO A 7 -5.10 -4.33 8.92
CA PRO A 7 -5.56 -5.44 9.72
C PRO A 7 -5.20 -6.77 9.07
N ARG A 8 -5.16 -7.84 9.85
CA ARG A 8 -4.83 -9.18 9.35
C ARG A 8 -5.72 -9.61 8.18
N LEU A 9 -7.00 -9.22 8.21
CA LEU A 9 -7.98 -9.51 7.17
C LEU A 9 -7.62 -8.93 5.79
N ASP A 10 -6.96 -7.80 5.73
CA ASP A 10 -6.53 -7.17 4.47
C ASP A 10 -5.18 -7.75 3.96
N ARG A 11 -4.36 -8.26 4.89
CA ARG A 11 -3.07 -8.90 4.55
C ARG A 11 -3.24 -10.30 3.98
N ILE A 12 -4.28 -11.03 4.43
CA ILE A 12 -4.51 -12.43 4.05
C ILE A 12 -4.79 -12.57 2.57
N PRO A 13 -5.77 -11.86 1.93
CA PRO A 13 -6.02 -12.01 0.51
C PRO A 13 -4.82 -11.63 -0.35
N ASN A 14 -4.16 -10.53 -0.06
CA ASN A 14 -3.01 -10.08 -0.83
C ASN A 14 -1.80 -11.02 -0.69
N ARG A 15 -1.58 -11.59 0.49
CA ARG A 15 -0.45 -12.48 0.75
C ARG A 15 -0.72 -13.92 0.29
N ILE A 16 -1.96 -14.41 0.47
CA ILE A 16 -2.33 -15.81 0.15
C ILE A 16 -2.80 -15.94 -1.29
N VAL A 17 -3.48 -14.94 -1.84
CA VAL A 17 -4.04 -15.02 -3.18
C VAL A 17 -3.03 -14.54 -4.21
N PHE A 18 -2.52 -13.32 -4.11
CA PHE A 18 -1.65 -12.77 -5.16
C PHE A 18 -0.30 -13.50 -5.28
N GLY A 19 0.42 -13.67 -4.19
CA GLY A 19 1.72 -14.34 -4.24
C GLY A 19 1.65 -15.79 -4.70
N PRO A 20 0.93 -16.68 -3.99
CA PRO A 20 0.81 -18.08 -4.35
C PRO A 20 0.15 -18.32 -5.71
N VAL A 21 -0.86 -17.53 -6.09
CA VAL A 21 -1.48 -17.65 -7.42
C VAL A 21 -0.49 -17.28 -8.51
N MET A 22 0.26 -16.19 -8.37
CA MET A 22 1.30 -15.82 -9.34
C MET A 22 2.38 -16.91 -9.42
N ILE A 23 2.85 -17.43 -8.29
CA ILE A 23 3.85 -18.50 -8.26
C ILE A 23 3.30 -19.76 -8.91
N GLY A 24 2.08 -20.18 -8.57
CA GLY A 24 1.42 -21.34 -9.17
C GLY A 24 1.24 -21.20 -10.68
N THR A 25 0.79 -20.04 -11.13
CA THR A 25 0.69 -19.73 -12.57
C THR A 25 2.06 -19.80 -13.25
N GLY A 26 3.09 -19.24 -12.61
CA GLY A 26 4.45 -19.28 -13.13
C GLY A 26 5.00 -20.69 -13.25
N VAL A 27 4.75 -21.55 -12.25
CA VAL A 27 5.14 -22.96 -12.28
C VAL A 27 4.39 -23.70 -13.39
N ALA A 28 3.07 -23.49 -13.51
CA ALA A 28 2.26 -24.10 -14.56
C ALA A 28 2.76 -23.70 -15.97
N LEU A 29 3.04 -22.40 -16.19
CA LEU A 29 3.62 -21.92 -17.44
C LEU A 29 4.98 -22.56 -17.72
N ALA A 30 5.89 -22.55 -16.74
CA ALA A 30 7.21 -23.14 -16.90
C ALA A 30 7.14 -24.64 -17.24
N SER A 31 6.16 -25.39 -16.70
CA SER A 31 5.96 -26.80 -16.97
C SER A 31 5.60 -27.06 -18.44
N VAL A 32 4.89 -26.16 -19.10
CA VAL A 32 4.53 -26.26 -20.51
C VAL A 32 5.78 -26.30 -21.42
N ALA A 33 6.87 -25.64 -21.01
CA ALA A 33 8.12 -25.60 -21.77
C ALA A 33 8.77 -27.01 -21.95
N PHE A 34 8.43 -27.94 -21.07
CA PHE A 34 8.97 -29.30 -21.08
C PHE A 34 8.06 -30.29 -21.80
N VAL A 35 6.92 -29.84 -22.34
CA VAL A 35 6.03 -30.69 -23.15
C VAL A 35 6.64 -30.89 -24.53
N PRO A 36 6.79 -32.15 -25.01
CA PRO A 36 7.28 -32.41 -26.36
C PRO A 36 6.41 -31.72 -27.44
N GLY A 37 7.04 -30.98 -28.33
CA GLY A 37 6.34 -30.22 -29.37
C GLY A 37 5.80 -28.84 -28.93
N ALA A 38 6.16 -28.38 -27.74
CA ALA A 38 5.76 -27.05 -27.29
C ALA A 38 6.27 -25.95 -28.23
N SER A 39 5.38 -25.05 -28.65
CA SER A 39 5.75 -23.86 -29.40
C SER A 39 6.40 -22.83 -28.47
N ALA A 40 7.56 -22.30 -28.85
CA ALA A 40 8.29 -21.27 -28.14
C ALA A 40 8.62 -21.61 -26.65
N PRO A 41 9.29 -22.73 -26.35
CA PRO A 41 9.52 -23.19 -24.98
C PRO A 41 10.33 -22.18 -24.15
N VAL A 42 11.30 -21.49 -24.76
CA VAL A 42 12.12 -20.50 -24.09
C VAL A 42 11.27 -19.30 -23.62
N PHE A 43 10.34 -18.82 -24.45
CA PHE A 43 9.45 -17.72 -24.10
C PHE A 43 8.57 -18.08 -22.89
N VAL A 44 7.97 -19.26 -22.92
CA VAL A 44 7.08 -19.73 -21.85
C VAL A 44 7.86 -19.93 -20.54
N LEU A 45 9.10 -20.42 -20.62
CA LEU A 45 9.97 -20.57 -19.45
C LEU A 45 10.32 -19.21 -18.83
N VAL A 46 10.71 -18.23 -19.65
CA VAL A 46 11.04 -16.87 -19.20
C VAL A 46 9.80 -16.20 -18.57
N LEU A 47 8.65 -16.35 -19.20
CA LEU A 47 7.40 -15.82 -18.67
C LEU A 47 7.04 -16.47 -17.33
N GLY A 48 7.15 -17.78 -17.22
CA GLY A 48 6.94 -18.54 -15.97
C GLY A 48 7.88 -18.06 -14.86
N ALA A 49 9.17 -17.89 -15.15
CA ALA A 49 10.15 -17.37 -14.21
C ALA A 49 9.82 -15.95 -13.75
N ALA A 50 9.35 -15.07 -14.66
CA ALA A 50 8.93 -13.71 -14.32
C ALA A 50 7.72 -13.72 -13.37
N PHE A 51 6.74 -14.60 -13.58
CA PHE A 51 5.59 -14.75 -12.68
C PHE A 51 6.01 -15.25 -11.29
N ILE A 52 6.92 -16.22 -11.21
CA ILE A 52 7.45 -16.74 -9.94
C ILE A 52 8.17 -15.62 -9.19
N ALA A 53 9.10 -14.94 -9.85
CA ALA A 53 9.86 -13.84 -9.25
C ALA A 53 8.93 -12.69 -8.78
N GLY A 54 7.95 -12.32 -9.60
CA GLY A 54 6.92 -11.33 -9.25
C GLY A 54 6.07 -11.74 -8.05
N GLY A 55 5.68 -13.01 -7.97
CA GLY A 55 4.92 -13.56 -6.85
C GLY A 55 5.71 -13.58 -5.54
N ILE A 56 6.98 -13.96 -5.58
CA ILE A 56 7.88 -13.90 -4.43
C ILE A 56 8.07 -12.46 -3.97
N TRP A 57 8.37 -11.54 -4.89
CA TRP A 57 8.53 -10.12 -4.59
C TRP A 57 7.26 -9.52 -3.98
N ALA A 58 6.09 -9.79 -4.57
CA ALA A 58 4.81 -9.32 -4.08
C ALA A 58 4.55 -9.80 -2.65
N THR A 59 4.80 -11.08 -2.36
CA THR A 59 4.63 -11.66 -1.02
C THR A 59 5.55 -11.01 0.01
N ALA A 60 6.81 -10.78 -0.34
CA ALA A 60 7.79 -10.12 0.52
C ALA A 60 7.39 -8.65 0.76
N ARG A 61 6.98 -7.94 -0.29
CA ARG A 61 6.65 -6.52 -0.25
C ARG A 61 5.40 -6.20 0.59
N THR A 62 4.40 -7.09 0.59
CA THR A 62 3.16 -6.91 1.36
C THR A 62 3.39 -6.71 2.86
N ARG A 63 4.49 -7.25 3.41
CA ARG A 63 4.84 -7.09 4.84
C ARG A 63 5.27 -5.68 5.20
N HIS A 64 5.73 -4.90 4.24
CA HIS A 64 6.31 -3.57 4.45
C HIS A 64 5.29 -2.43 4.25
N VAL A 65 4.05 -2.75 3.86
CA VAL A 65 3.02 -1.73 3.66
C VAL A 65 2.56 -1.19 5.01
N ALA A 66 2.84 0.09 5.26
CA ALA A 66 2.47 0.79 6.49
C ALA A 66 2.51 2.30 6.32
N VAL A 67 1.82 3.01 7.21
CA VAL A 67 1.97 4.45 7.41
C VAL A 67 2.67 4.65 8.75
N HIS A 68 3.79 5.34 8.74
CA HIS A 68 4.56 5.70 9.93
C HIS A 68 4.39 7.19 10.19
N LEU A 69 3.86 7.52 11.37
CA LEU A 69 3.71 8.88 11.86
C LEU A 69 4.78 9.10 12.93
N SER A 70 5.78 9.89 12.61
CA SER A 70 6.80 10.37 13.56
C SER A 70 6.41 11.75 14.08
N ASP A 71 7.21 12.34 14.95
CA ASP A 71 6.90 13.68 15.50
C ASP A 71 6.87 14.75 14.40
N ASP A 72 7.77 14.64 13.41
CA ASP A 72 7.96 15.63 12.35
C ASP A 72 7.70 15.14 10.93
N THR A 73 7.47 13.84 10.73
CA THR A 73 7.34 13.27 9.38
C THR A 73 6.24 12.22 9.28
N LEU A 74 5.54 12.24 8.14
CA LEU A 74 4.69 11.16 7.67
C LEU A 74 5.47 10.38 6.63
N ARG A 75 5.70 9.07 6.87
CA ARG A 75 6.31 8.17 5.91
C ARG A 75 5.31 7.09 5.51
N TYR A 76 4.97 7.07 4.24
CA TYR A 76 4.18 6.00 3.64
C TYR A 76 5.08 4.98 2.96
N SER A 77 4.99 3.72 3.38
CA SER A 77 5.59 2.58 2.69
C SER A 77 4.48 1.82 1.98
N GLY A 78 4.35 2.02 0.68
CA GLY A 78 3.35 1.36 -0.15
C GLY A 78 3.88 0.10 -0.83
N PHE A 79 2.99 -0.57 -1.57
CA PHE A 79 3.34 -1.76 -2.33
C PHE A 79 4.32 -1.45 -3.48
N LEU A 80 4.04 -0.43 -4.29
CA LEU A 80 4.89 0.00 -5.39
C LEU A 80 5.68 1.27 -5.05
N LEU A 81 5.01 2.23 -4.43
CA LEU A 81 5.55 3.56 -4.17
C LEU A 81 5.65 3.80 -2.67
N SER A 82 6.75 4.40 -2.27
CA SER A 82 6.96 4.89 -0.90
C SER A 82 7.37 6.36 -0.99
N TRP A 83 6.88 7.17 -0.05
CA TRP A 83 7.18 8.59 0.00
C TRP A 83 7.16 9.10 1.44
N THR A 84 7.73 10.26 1.65
CA THR A 84 7.78 10.93 2.95
C THR A 84 7.34 12.38 2.77
N ALA A 85 6.54 12.88 3.72
CA ALA A 85 6.14 14.28 3.79
C ALA A 85 6.54 14.87 5.14
N PRO A 86 7.15 16.06 5.17
CA PRO A 86 7.41 16.77 6.42
C PRO A 86 6.06 17.22 7.01
N ARG A 87 5.85 16.94 8.29
CA ARG A 87 4.62 17.36 9.01
C ARG A 87 4.37 18.85 8.90
N ALA A 88 5.48 19.62 8.92
CA ALA A 88 5.46 21.07 8.83
C ALA A 88 4.83 21.59 7.54
N GLY A 89 5.03 20.85 6.45
CA GLY A 89 4.55 21.24 5.13
C GLY A 89 3.15 20.74 4.79
N ILE A 90 2.56 19.83 5.59
CA ILE A 90 1.24 19.27 5.28
C ILE A 90 0.18 20.37 5.35
N THR A 91 -0.48 20.62 4.23
CA THR A 91 -1.54 21.62 4.07
C THR A 91 -2.93 21.00 4.16
N ALA A 92 -3.10 19.78 3.66
CA ALA A 92 -4.39 19.08 3.71
C ALA A 92 -4.23 17.55 3.69
N VAL A 93 -5.18 16.87 4.34
CA VAL A 93 -5.39 15.42 4.21
C VAL A 93 -6.84 15.20 3.78
N LEU A 94 -7.03 14.83 2.52
CA LEU A 94 -8.34 14.75 1.87
C LEU A 94 -9.08 13.43 2.20
N ASP A 95 -10.38 13.37 1.92
CA ASP A 95 -11.25 12.21 2.20
C ASP A 95 -10.89 10.97 1.37
N ASP A 96 -10.30 11.16 0.19
CA ASP A 96 -9.80 10.12 -0.69
C ASP A 96 -8.36 9.68 -0.39
N ALA A 97 -7.88 10.03 0.83
CA ALA A 97 -6.55 9.72 1.35
C ALA A 97 -5.38 10.34 0.56
N PHE A 98 -5.63 11.44 -0.16
CA PHE A 98 -4.55 12.28 -0.64
C PHE A 98 -4.00 13.15 0.48
N VAL A 99 -2.67 13.23 0.53
CA VAL A 99 -1.94 14.17 1.37
C VAL A 99 -1.33 15.21 0.46
N GLU A 100 -1.60 16.46 0.79
CA GLU A 100 -1.05 17.63 0.12
C GLU A 100 -0.04 18.28 1.06
N TRP A 101 1.14 18.56 0.55
CA TRP A 101 2.17 19.23 1.34
C TRP A 101 3.04 20.11 0.46
N ARG A 102 3.66 21.10 1.11
CA ARG A 102 4.68 21.96 0.51
C ARG A 102 6.04 21.57 1.07
N ASP A 103 7.02 21.42 0.21
CA ASP A 103 8.40 21.14 0.62
C ASP A 103 9.12 22.44 1.08
N ASP A 104 10.37 22.27 1.54
CA ASP A 104 11.18 23.39 2.03
C ASP A 104 11.55 24.41 0.92
N HIS A 105 11.38 24.03 -0.36
CA HIS A 105 11.57 24.90 -1.52
C HIS A 105 10.27 25.57 -1.99
N GLY A 106 9.15 25.32 -1.29
CA GLY A 106 7.83 25.85 -1.62
C GLY A 106 7.09 25.09 -2.73
N ALA A 107 7.63 23.97 -3.23
CA ALA A 107 6.96 23.17 -4.23
C ALA A 107 5.80 22.39 -3.60
N GLU A 108 4.67 22.37 -4.31
CA GLU A 108 3.47 21.65 -3.87
C GLU A 108 3.52 20.21 -4.35
N HIS A 109 3.26 19.30 -3.44
CA HIS A 109 3.20 17.87 -3.68
C HIS A 109 1.83 17.33 -3.30
N ARG A 110 1.35 16.36 -4.07
CA ARG A 110 0.13 15.62 -3.78
C ARG A 110 0.37 14.14 -4.01
N ARG A 111 0.19 13.32 -2.98
CA ARG A 111 0.37 11.87 -3.04
C ARG A 111 -0.71 11.14 -2.27
N GLN A 112 -1.11 9.99 -2.76
CA GLN A 112 -2.16 9.19 -2.17
C GLN A 112 -1.60 8.10 -1.26
N ILE A 113 -2.22 7.92 -0.10
CA ILE A 113 -2.01 6.77 0.78
C ILE A 113 -2.92 5.65 0.30
N TRP A 114 -2.47 4.85 -0.67
CA TRP A 114 -3.26 3.77 -1.26
C TRP A 114 -3.86 2.79 -0.25
N LEU A 115 -3.21 2.63 0.90
CA LEU A 115 -3.69 1.80 2.00
C LEU A 115 -5.03 2.28 2.56
N LEU A 116 -5.28 3.59 2.53
CA LEU A 116 -6.45 4.23 3.11
C LEU A 116 -7.50 4.65 2.07
N THR A 117 -7.25 4.38 0.79
CA THR A 117 -8.23 4.64 -0.27
C THR A 117 -9.51 3.83 -0.05
N ARG A 118 -10.63 4.38 -0.49
CA ARG A 118 -11.95 3.78 -0.32
C ARG A 118 -12.36 3.62 1.15
N ALA A 119 -12.05 4.61 1.99
CA ALA A 119 -12.65 4.75 3.31
C ALA A 119 -14.14 5.10 3.14
N ARG A 120 -14.95 4.15 2.67
CA ARG A 120 -16.39 4.29 2.49
C ARG A 120 -17.12 4.21 3.83
N GLU A 121 -18.34 4.73 3.84
CA GLU A 121 -19.26 4.48 4.95
C GLU A 121 -19.58 2.99 5.06
N ASP A 122 -19.92 2.56 6.27
CA ASP A 122 -20.28 1.18 6.57
C ASP A 122 -21.53 0.82 5.75
N ASP A 123 -21.38 -0.03 4.76
CA ASP A 123 -22.45 -0.47 3.87
C ASP A 123 -23.12 -1.78 4.34
N GLY A 124 -22.77 -2.24 5.56
CA GLY A 124 -23.28 -3.50 6.14
C GLY A 124 -22.73 -4.77 5.47
N THR A 125 -21.77 -4.65 4.56
CA THR A 125 -21.18 -5.80 3.87
C THR A 125 -20.16 -6.54 4.74
N LYS A 126 -19.71 -7.72 4.30
CA LYS A 126 -18.62 -8.49 4.94
C LYS A 126 -17.30 -7.69 5.04
N PHE A 127 -17.18 -6.60 4.29
CA PHE A 127 -16.01 -5.72 4.28
C PHE A 127 -16.15 -4.50 5.20
N ALA A 128 -17.30 -4.33 5.86
CA ALA A 128 -17.56 -3.24 6.79
C ALA A 128 -16.44 -3.03 7.86
N PRO A 129 -15.87 -4.08 8.49
CA PRO A 129 -14.76 -3.90 9.42
C PRO A 129 -13.51 -3.26 8.78
N LEU A 130 -13.26 -3.55 7.49
CA LEU A 130 -12.14 -2.98 6.75
C LEU A 130 -12.36 -1.50 6.43
N TRP A 131 -13.60 -1.14 6.04
CA TRP A 131 -13.97 0.25 5.76
C TRP A 131 -13.89 1.12 7.02
N ARG A 132 -14.39 0.61 8.16
CA ARG A 132 -14.27 1.27 9.46
C ARG A 132 -12.82 1.51 9.85
N TRP A 133 -11.99 0.47 9.76
CA TRP A 133 -10.56 0.61 10.04
C TRP A 133 -9.88 1.65 9.15
N ARG A 134 -10.18 1.67 7.83
CA ARG A 134 -9.59 2.67 6.91
C ARG A 134 -10.01 4.09 7.28
N ARG A 135 -11.27 4.27 7.66
CA ARG A 135 -11.79 5.56 8.10
C ARG A 135 -11.13 6.01 9.41
N GLU A 136 -11.04 5.14 10.40
CA GLU A 136 -10.37 5.42 11.67
C GLU A 136 -8.90 5.77 11.46
N ALA A 137 -8.18 5.00 10.65
CA ALA A 137 -6.80 5.26 10.30
C ALA A 137 -6.61 6.61 9.56
N LEU A 138 -7.54 6.97 8.66
CA LEU A 138 -7.51 8.28 8.00
C LEU A 138 -7.74 9.43 8.98
N LEU A 139 -8.68 9.26 9.91
CA LEU A 139 -8.93 10.23 10.98
C LEU A 139 -7.73 10.38 11.91
N GLU A 140 -7.03 9.29 12.21
CA GLU A 140 -5.78 9.32 13.01
C GLU A 140 -4.69 10.12 12.29
N VAL A 141 -4.50 9.94 10.97
CA VAL A 141 -3.56 10.73 10.17
C VAL A 141 -3.92 12.22 10.20
N ARG A 142 -5.22 12.55 10.07
CA ARG A 142 -5.70 13.93 10.15
C ARG A 142 -5.48 14.55 11.52
N ALA A 143 -5.85 13.83 12.57
CA ALA A 143 -5.66 14.30 13.95
C ALA A 143 -4.17 14.54 14.24
N TRP A 144 -3.29 13.63 13.78
CA TRP A 144 -1.86 13.80 13.90
C TRP A 144 -1.35 15.03 13.14
N ALA A 145 -1.83 15.26 11.91
CA ALA A 145 -1.45 16.43 11.13
C ALA A 145 -1.91 17.74 11.82
N ALA A 146 -3.16 17.80 12.30
CA ALA A 146 -3.76 18.96 12.95
C ALA A 146 -3.20 19.27 14.35
N ALA A 147 -2.75 18.27 15.11
CA ALA A 147 -2.25 18.43 16.49
C ALA A 147 -1.01 19.34 16.62
N ARG A 148 -0.43 19.78 15.51
CA ARG A 148 0.65 20.77 15.48
C ARG A 148 0.13 22.21 15.67
N GLU A 149 -1.04 22.51 15.12
CA GLU A 149 -1.60 23.86 15.15
C GLU A 149 -1.81 24.35 16.59
N VAL A 150 -2.24 23.45 17.48
CA VAL A 150 -2.51 23.75 18.89
C VAL A 150 -1.22 24.05 19.69
N ARG A 151 -0.06 23.53 19.27
CA ARG A 151 1.22 23.69 19.99
C ARG A 151 1.93 25.00 19.66
N ASN A 152 1.55 25.67 18.58
CA ASN A 152 2.18 26.90 18.08
C ASN A 152 1.31 28.16 18.30
N VAL A 153 0.23 28.06 19.06
CA VAL A 153 -0.53 29.23 19.51
C VAL A 153 0.16 29.78 20.78
N PRO A 154 0.73 30.99 20.73
CA PRO A 154 1.44 31.60 21.85
C PRO A 154 0.48 31.92 23.02
#